data_10df141f20c37c081a7b9e11c9833a55
#
_entry.id   10df141f20c37c081a7b9e11c9833a55
#
_cell.length_a   1.000
_cell.length_b   1.000
_cell.length_c   1.000
_cell.angle_alpha   90.00
_cell.angle_beta   90.00
_cell.angle_gamma   90.00
#
_symmetry.space_group_name_H-M   'P 1'
#
loop_
_entity.id
_entity.type
_entity.pdbx_description
1 polymer ?
#
loop_
_entity_poly.entity_id
_entity_poly.type
_entity_poly.pdbx_seq_one_letter_code
_entity_poly.pdbx_strand_id
1 'polypeptide(L)'
;MAKAYLVIRIKGQADVPYWANTTLRLLKLEKKYRATILPIKENTDGMLKKIQHFISWQEIDMSTTKELLDKKGRRSGYKKITAEDISKAGFKTIDELATSLFEGKINMTKIKPLKPWFALSPPRQGFKRSTKRLYGQKEFLGIIRNLLL
;
A
#
# COMPACT_ATOMS: atom_id res chain seq x y z
N MET A 1 1.56 14.45 12.68
CA MET A 1 1.40 13.01 12.98
C MET A 1 0.98 12.27 11.71
N ALA A 2 1.63 11.17 11.43
CA ALA A 2 1.18 10.28 10.36
C ALA A 2 -0.19 9.68 10.73
N LYS A 3 -1.09 9.63 9.77
CA LYS A 3 -2.46 9.14 9.96
C LYS A 3 -2.77 7.90 9.11
N ALA A 4 -1.78 7.43 8.36
CA ALA A 4 -1.91 6.28 7.48
C ALA A 4 -0.65 5.42 7.47
N TYR A 5 -0.82 4.12 7.24
CA TYR A 5 0.23 3.16 7.02
C TYR A 5 0.34 2.83 5.53
N LEU A 6 1.56 2.69 5.04
CA LEU A 6 1.83 2.00 3.78
C LEU A 6 2.20 0.56 4.13
N VAL A 7 1.44 -0.37 3.58
CA VAL A 7 1.60 -1.81 3.81
C VAL A 7 2.02 -2.47 2.50
N ILE A 8 3.11 -3.21 2.52
CA ILE A 8 3.64 -3.92 1.35
C ILE A 8 3.76 -5.40 1.66
N ARG A 9 3.23 -6.24 0.78
CA ARG A 9 3.41 -7.68 0.88
C ARG A 9 4.79 -8.08 0.37
N ILE A 10 5.57 -8.75 1.20
CA ILE A 10 6.93 -9.19 0.89
C ILE A 10 6.97 -10.68 0.54
N LYS A 11 6.19 -11.50 1.23
CA LYS A 11 6.18 -12.94 1.01
C LYS A 11 5.22 -13.34 -0.12
N GLY A 12 5.65 -14.31 -0.95
CA GLY A 12 4.81 -14.89 -1.99
C GLY A 12 3.66 -15.73 -1.46
N GLN A 13 2.94 -16.39 -2.36
CA GLN A 13 1.73 -17.15 -2.02
C GLN A 13 2.02 -18.55 -1.44
N ALA A 14 3.24 -19.09 -1.64
CA ALA A 14 3.61 -20.42 -1.15
C ALA A 14 3.71 -20.44 0.39
N ASP A 15 3.27 -21.53 0.99
CA ASP A 15 3.34 -21.80 2.43
C ASP A 15 2.70 -20.72 3.32
N VAL A 16 1.65 -20.08 2.83
CA VAL A 16 0.89 -19.10 3.61
C VAL A 16 -0.35 -19.76 4.19
N PRO A 17 -0.56 -19.72 5.52
CA PRO A 17 -1.75 -20.29 6.15
C PRO A 17 -3.05 -19.66 5.62
N TYR A 18 -4.13 -20.42 5.65
CA TYR A 18 -5.44 -19.98 5.18
C TYR A 18 -5.91 -18.67 5.85
N TRP A 19 -5.75 -18.57 7.17
CA TRP A 19 -6.13 -17.37 7.92
C TRP A 19 -5.33 -16.14 7.51
N ALA A 20 -4.04 -16.30 7.19
CA ALA A 20 -3.20 -15.20 6.69
C ALA A 20 -3.61 -14.78 5.28
N ASN A 21 -3.90 -15.74 4.39
CA ASN A 21 -4.41 -15.46 3.06
C ASN A 21 -5.74 -14.71 3.09
N THR A 22 -6.65 -15.07 3.98
CA THR A 22 -7.93 -14.37 4.15
C THR A 22 -7.72 -12.91 4.55
N THR A 23 -6.86 -12.66 5.53
CA THR A 23 -6.54 -11.28 5.97
C THR A 23 -5.86 -10.49 4.86
N LEU A 24 -4.89 -11.09 4.15
CA LEU A 24 -4.21 -10.43 3.02
C LEU A 24 -5.18 -10.09 1.90
N ARG A 25 -6.12 -10.95 1.60
CA ARG A 25 -7.16 -10.70 0.59
C ARG A 25 -8.09 -9.57 0.99
N LEU A 26 -8.48 -9.49 2.26
CA LEU A 26 -9.28 -8.38 2.79
C LEU A 26 -8.56 -7.04 2.65
N LEU A 27 -7.25 -7.02 2.82
CA LEU A 27 -6.41 -5.83 2.63
C LEU A 27 -6.02 -5.57 1.17
N LYS A 28 -6.51 -6.40 0.22
CA LYS A 28 -6.17 -6.31 -1.21
C LYS A 28 -4.68 -6.55 -1.52
N LEU A 29 -4.02 -7.34 -0.70
CA LEU A 29 -2.61 -7.74 -0.84
C LEU A 29 -2.50 -9.20 -1.30
N GLU A 30 -3.07 -9.51 -2.46
CA GLU A 30 -3.15 -10.90 -2.95
C GLU A 30 -1.84 -11.41 -3.55
N LYS A 31 -1.00 -10.52 -4.06
CA LYS A 31 0.27 -10.86 -4.71
C LYS A 31 1.46 -10.19 -4.04
N LYS A 32 2.64 -10.79 -4.23
CA LYS A 32 3.92 -10.24 -3.76
C LYS A 32 4.16 -8.84 -4.35
N TYR A 33 4.74 -7.96 -3.56
CA TYR A 33 5.05 -6.56 -3.90
C TYR A 33 3.83 -5.68 -4.22
N ARG A 34 2.64 -6.10 -3.86
CA ARG A 34 1.50 -5.19 -3.79
C ARG A 34 1.55 -4.35 -2.53
N ALA A 35 1.20 -3.09 -2.67
CA ALA A 35 1.13 -2.14 -1.56
C ALA A 35 -0.27 -1.55 -1.45
N THR A 36 -0.66 -1.15 -0.26
CA THR A 36 -1.90 -0.44 -0.01
C THR A 36 -1.70 0.59 1.09
N ILE A 37 -2.57 1.59 1.13
CA ILE A 37 -2.58 2.62 2.16
C ILE A 37 -3.77 2.35 3.08
N LEU A 38 -3.51 2.21 4.37
CA LEU A 38 -4.52 1.95 5.38
C LEU A 38 -4.53 3.05 6.43
N PRO A 39 -5.70 3.47 6.93
CA PRO A 39 -5.77 4.40 8.04
C PRO A 39 -5.24 3.75 9.33
N ILE A 40 -4.59 4.56 10.17
CA ILE A 40 -4.12 4.10 11.48
C ILE A 40 -5.32 4.01 12.42
N LYS A 41 -5.77 2.78 12.66
CA LYS A 41 -6.88 2.44 13.57
C LYS A 41 -6.50 1.19 14.36
N GLU A 42 -7.11 1.05 15.52
CA GLU A 42 -6.90 -0.09 16.40
C GLU A 42 -7.12 -1.44 15.68
N ASN A 43 -8.19 -1.54 14.92
CA ASN A 43 -8.49 -2.74 14.13
C ASN A 43 -7.42 -3.01 13.05
N THR A 44 -6.90 -1.96 12.44
CA THR A 44 -5.83 -2.07 11.43
C THR A 44 -4.55 -2.62 12.07
N ASP A 45 -4.18 -2.11 13.22
CA ASP A 45 -2.99 -2.59 13.96
C ASP A 45 -3.11 -4.07 14.32
N GLY A 46 -4.28 -4.51 14.76
CA GLY A 46 -4.55 -5.93 15.04
C GLY A 46 -4.39 -6.81 13.80
N MET A 47 -4.95 -6.38 12.67
CA MET A 47 -4.82 -7.11 11.40
C MET A 47 -3.36 -7.19 10.93
N LEU A 48 -2.61 -6.10 11.03
CA LEU A 48 -1.20 -6.06 10.63
C LEU A 48 -0.32 -6.94 11.51
N LYS A 49 -0.53 -6.94 12.81
CA LYS A 49 0.16 -7.83 13.74
C LYS A 49 -0.10 -9.30 13.45
N LYS A 50 -1.33 -9.64 13.07
CA LYS A 50 -1.71 -11.02 12.70
C LYS A 50 -0.92 -11.54 11.50
N ILE A 51 -0.63 -10.69 10.53
CA ILE A 51 0.08 -11.06 9.29
C ILE A 51 1.50 -10.50 9.20
N GLN A 52 2.09 -10.11 10.32
CA GLN A 52 3.40 -9.43 10.37
C GLN A 52 4.55 -10.18 9.67
N HIS A 53 4.48 -11.50 9.58
CA HIS A 53 5.51 -12.32 8.94
C HIS A 53 5.47 -12.28 7.41
N PHE A 54 4.41 -11.76 6.82
CA PHE A 54 4.18 -11.76 5.37
C PHE A 54 4.25 -10.36 4.75
N ILE A 55 4.17 -9.34 5.57
CA ILE A 55 4.11 -7.94 5.15
C ILE A 55 5.19 -7.11 5.83
N SER A 56 5.38 -5.92 5.29
CA SER A 56 6.07 -4.83 5.99
C SER A 56 5.19 -3.59 5.91
N TRP A 57 5.10 -2.82 7.00
CA TRP A 57 4.32 -1.59 7.04
C TRP A 57 5.04 -0.49 7.78
N GLN A 58 4.73 0.74 7.39
CA GLN A 58 5.29 1.93 8.01
C GLN A 58 4.35 3.11 7.84
N GLU A 59 4.47 4.08 8.73
CA GLU A 59 3.81 5.37 8.57
C GLU A 59 4.36 6.08 7.34
N ILE A 60 3.49 6.71 6.56
CA ILE A 60 3.87 7.41 5.34
C ILE A 60 3.67 8.92 5.47
N ASP A 61 4.47 9.65 4.71
CA ASP A 61 4.35 11.09 4.55
C ASP A 61 3.40 11.46 3.42
N MET A 62 2.92 12.68 3.45
CA MET A 62 2.07 13.24 2.39
C MET A 62 2.76 13.22 1.03
N SER A 63 4.06 13.55 0.98
CA SER A 63 4.85 13.52 -0.24
C SER A 63 4.93 12.11 -0.85
N THR A 64 5.16 11.10 -0.02
CA THR A 64 5.20 9.69 -0.45
C THR A 64 3.85 9.22 -0.97
N THR A 65 2.76 9.65 -0.33
CA THR A 65 1.39 9.33 -0.77
C THR A 65 1.10 9.90 -2.16
N LYS A 66 1.45 11.16 -2.39
CA LYS A 66 1.31 11.81 -3.71
C LYS A 66 2.13 11.10 -4.78
N GLU A 67 3.37 10.80 -4.47
CA GLU A 67 4.28 10.11 -5.40
C GLU A 67 3.78 8.71 -5.77
N LEU A 68 3.27 7.95 -4.80
CA LEU A 68 2.66 6.65 -5.05
C LEU A 68 1.46 6.74 -5.98
N LEU A 69 0.55 7.67 -5.72
CA LEU A 69 -0.63 7.87 -6.55
C LEU A 69 -0.26 8.28 -7.98
N ASP A 70 0.70 9.18 -8.12
CA ASP A 70 1.12 9.67 -9.42
C ASP A 70 1.85 8.62 -10.25
N LYS A 71 2.80 7.91 -9.66
CA LYS A 71 3.64 6.92 -10.37
C LYS A 71 3.00 5.55 -10.49
N LYS A 72 2.31 5.07 -9.45
CA LYS A 72 1.83 3.69 -9.34
C LYS A 72 0.31 3.56 -9.27
N GLY A 73 -0.42 4.65 -9.15
CA GLY A 73 -1.88 4.62 -9.22
C GLY A 73 -2.36 4.10 -10.58
N ARG A 74 -3.32 3.18 -10.56
CA ARG A 74 -3.90 2.58 -11.76
C ARG A 74 -5.41 2.49 -11.63
N ARG A 75 -6.08 2.59 -12.78
CA ARG A 75 -7.53 2.35 -12.87
C ARG A 75 -7.83 0.93 -13.37
N SER A 76 -9.09 0.60 -13.44
CA SER A 76 -9.55 -0.66 -14.03
C SER A 76 -8.92 -0.88 -15.42
N GLY A 77 -8.45 -2.09 -15.69
CA GLY A 77 -7.68 -2.41 -16.89
C GLY A 77 -6.18 -2.07 -16.80
N TYR A 78 -5.69 -1.72 -15.62
CA TYR A 78 -4.29 -1.38 -15.33
C TYR A 78 -3.76 -0.17 -16.11
N LYS A 79 -4.64 0.76 -16.48
CA LYS A 79 -4.29 2.00 -17.16
C LYS A 79 -3.94 3.11 -16.15
N LYS A 80 -3.14 4.08 -16.57
CA LYS A 80 -2.84 5.24 -15.73
C LYS A 80 -4.11 6.00 -15.34
N ILE A 81 -4.08 6.62 -14.17
CA ILE A 81 -5.18 7.45 -13.68
C ILE A 81 -5.27 8.72 -14.53
N THR A 82 -6.49 9.04 -14.97
CA THR A 82 -6.81 10.30 -15.66
C THR A 82 -7.56 11.25 -14.75
N ALA A 83 -7.64 12.53 -15.12
CA ALA A 83 -8.43 13.52 -14.38
C ALA A 83 -9.91 13.12 -14.26
N GLU A 84 -10.47 12.44 -15.27
CA GLU A 84 -11.84 11.93 -15.26
C GLU A 84 -12.04 10.86 -14.18
N ASP A 85 -11.06 9.98 -14.00
CA ASP A 85 -11.12 8.93 -12.98
C ASP A 85 -11.14 9.53 -11.57
N ILE A 86 -10.37 10.59 -11.35
CA ILE A 86 -10.34 11.33 -10.09
C ILE A 86 -11.69 12.01 -9.84
N SER A 87 -12.29 12.61 -10.86
CA SER A 87 -13.60 13.22 -10.78
C SER A 87 -14.70 12.19 -10.46
N LYS A 88 -14.65 11.01 -11.07
CA LYS A 88 -15.56 9.90 -10.78
C LYS A 88 -15.41 9.38 -9.34
N ALA A 89 -14.21 9.45 -8.78
CA ALA A 89 -13.95 9.12 -7.39
C ALA A 89 -14.44 10.18 -6.39
N GLY A 90 -14.89 11.34 -6.87
CA GLY A 90 -15.41 12.43 -6.05
C GLY A 90 -14.38 13.48 -5.65
N PHE A 91 -13.22 13.51 -6.29
CA PHE A 91 -12.15 14.48 -6.02
C PHE A 91 -11.85 15.36 -7.23
N LYS A 92 -11.43 16.58 -6.99
CA LYS A 92 -11.05 17.52 -8.07
C LYS A 92 -9.63 17.29 -8.55
N THR A 93 -8.72 17.00 -7.64
CA THR A 93 -7.30 16.83 -7.94
C THR A 93 -6.71 15.61 -7.24
N ILE A 94 -5.54 15.16 -7.74
CA ILE A 94 -4.76 14.09 -7.10
C ILE A 94 -4.35 14.49 -5.68
N ASP A 95 -4.07 15.77 -5.47
CA ASP A 95 -3.67 16.29 -4.16
C ASP A 95 -4.77 16.16 -3.11
N GLU A 96 -6.02 16.42 -3.47
CA GLU A 96 -7.18 16.20 -2.59
C GLU A 96 -7.35 14.73 -2.23
N LEU A 97 -7.19 13.85 -3.23
CA LEU A 97 -7.24 12.40 -3.03
C LEU A 97 -6.14 11.94 -2.09
N ALA A 98 -4.91 12.38 -2.31
CA ALA A 98 -3.77 12.05 -1.46
C ALA A 98 -3.96 12.56 -0.03
N THR A 99 -4.47 13.77 0.14
CA THR A 99 -4.77 14.34 1.46
C THR A 99 -5.83 13.51 2.20
N SER A 100 -6.88 13.11 1.52
CA SER A 100 -7.97 12.32 2.11
C SER A 100 -7.49 10.91 2.51
N LEU A 101 -6.63 10.30 1.72
CA LEU A 101 -6.00 9.01 2.06
C LEU A 101 -5.03 9.14 3.24
N PHE A 102 -4.21 10.17 3.24
CA PHE A 102 -3.26 10.43 4.33
C PHE A 102 -3.95 10.71 5.66
N GLU A 103 -5.03 11.45 5.64
CA GLU A 103 -5.83 11.75 6.83
C GLU A 103 -6.70 10.57 7.31
N GLY A 104 -6.75 9.49 6.55
CA GLY A 104 -7.54 8.31 6.89
C GLY A 104 -9.05 8.48 6.76
N LYS A 105 -9.51 9.52 6.06
CA LYS A 105 -10.94 9.79 5.83
C LYS A 105 -11.57 8.77 4.90
N ILE A 106 -10.79 8.24 3.94
CA ILE A 106 -11.26 7.33 2.91
C ILE A 106 -10.34 6.13 2.83
N ASN A 107 -10.92 4.94 2.61
CA ASN A 107 -10.17 3.72 2.33
C ASN A 107 -9.95 3.56 0.82
N MET A 108 -8.82 2.98 0.44
CA MET A 108 -8.51 2.67 -0.95
C MET A 108 -9.59 1.85 -1.68
N THR A 109 -10.29 1.00 -0.95
CA THR A 109 -11.37 0.16 -1.51
C THR A 109 -12.61 0.93 -1.96
N LYS A 110 -12.81 2.13 -1.44
CA LYS A 110 -13.97 2.98 -1.75
C LYS A 110 -13.75 3.91 -2.92
N ILE A 111 -12.54 3.98 -3.44
CA ILE A 111 -12.15 4.90 -4.51
C ILE A 111 -12.29 4.21 -5.87
N LYS A 112 -13.50 3.98 -6.33
CA LYS A 112 -13.74 3.48 -7.69
C LYS A 112 -13.71 4.65 -8.68
N PRO A 113 -13.14 4.51 -9.89
CA PRO A 113 -12.64 3.30 -10.55
C PRO A 113 -11.18 2.93 -10.25
N LEU A 114 -10.52 3.56 -9.30
CA LEU A 114 -9.12 3.30 -8.96
C LEU A 114 -8.95 1.92 -8.32
N LYS A 115 -7.85 1.24 -8.66
CA LYS A 115 -7.51 -0.01 -8.00
C LYS A 115 -7.09 0.24 -6.55
N PRO A 116 -7.53 -0.59 -5.60
CA PRO A 116 -7.23 -0.41 -4.17
C PRO A 116 -5.82 -0.85 -3.78
N TRP A 117 -4.92 -1.04 -4.74
CA TRP A 117 -3.56 -1.49 -4.51
C TRP A 117 -2.61 -0.89 -5.54
N PHE A 118 -1.33 -0.84 -5.17
CA PHE A 118 -0.25 -0.42 -6.05
C PHE A 118 0.65 -1.62 -6.34
N ALA A 119 1.04 -1.82 -7.60
CA ALA A 119 2.00 -2.83 -7.98
C ALA A 119 3.41 -2.24 -7.96
N LEU A 120 4.22 -2.62 -6.99
CA LEU A 120 5.60 -2.18 -6.89
C LEU A 120 6.54 -3.13 -7.64
N SER A 121 7.65 -2.59 -8.12
CA SER A 121 8.69 -3.39 -8.75
C SER A 121 9.53 -4.13 -7.71
N PRO A 122 9.97 -5.37 -7.96
CA PRO A 122 10.89 -6.04 -7.06
C PRO A 122 12.23 -5.30 -6.98
N PRO A 123 12.94 -5.35 -5.84
CA PRO A 123 14.26 -4.72 -5.72
C PRO A 123 15.26 -5.39 -6.67
N ARG A 124 16.01 -4.58 -7.42
CA ARG A 124 16.91 -5.08 -8.46
C ARG A 124 18.01 -6.01 -7.95
N GLN A 125 18.52 -5.76 -6.75
CA GLN A 125 19.59 -6.54 -6.12
C GLN A 125 19.13 -7.37 -4.92
N GLY A 126 17.81 -7.55 -4.80
CA GLY A 126 17.22 -8.17 -3.64
C GLY A 126 17.28 -7.30 -2.39
N PHE A 127 16.94 -7.89 -1.25
CA PHE A 127 17.01 -7.20 0.04
C PHE A 127 18.40 -7.39 0.66
N LYS A 128 18.98 -6.32 1.19
CA LYS A 128 20.29 -6.37 1.88
C LYS A 128 20.27 -7.23 3.15
N ARG A 129 19.11 -7.39 3.77
CA ARG A 129 18.90 -8.19 4.98
C ARG A 129 17.78 -9.20 4.73
N SER A 130 17.75 -10.25 5.55
CA SER A 130 16.66 -11.23 5.53
C SER A 130 15.30 -10.53 5.66
N THR A 131 14.34 -10.94 4.83
CA THR A 131 12.97 -10.43 4.92
C THR A 131 12.32 -10.66 6.27
N LYS A 132 12.79 -11.65 7.04
CA LYS A 132 12.35 -11.88 8.43
C LYS A 132 12.65 -10.72 9.38
N ARG A 133 13.63 -9.87 9.04
CA ARG A 133 14.06 -8.72 9.85
C ARG A 133 13.47 -7.38 9.37
N LEU A 134 12.72 -7.37 8.28
CA LEU A 134 12.15 -6.15 7.70
C LEU A 134 10.83 -5.71 8.33
N TYR A 135 10.29 -6.48 9.25
CA TYR A 135 9.00 -6.20 9.87
C TYR A 135 9.07 -5.01 10.82
N GLY A 136 8.33 -3.95 10.50
CA GLY A 136 8.17 -2.79 11.35
C GLY A 136 9.40 -1.88 11.51
N GLN A 137 10.40 -1.98 10.63
CA GLN A 137 11.63 -1.17 10.74
C GLN A 137 11.59 0.10 9.89
N LYS A 138 12.11 1.19 10.46
CA LYS A 138 12.20 2.51 9.81
C LYS A 138 13.06 2.52 8.52
N GLU A 139 14.00 1.60 8.37
CA GLU A 139 14.86 1.46 7.19
C GLU A 139 14.09 1.12 5.91
N PHE A 140 12.86 0.71 6.04
CA PHE A 140 12.01 0.29 4.93
C PHE A 140 11.61 1.43 3.99
N LEU A 141 11.55 2.67 4.46
CA LEU A 141 11.27 3.82 3.60
C LEU A 141 12.33 4.04 2.52
N GLY A 142 13.59 3.77 2.82
CA GLY A 142 14.65 3.81 1.82
C GLY A 142 14.47 2.77 0.72
N ILE A 143 14.02 1.57 1.10
CA ILE A 143 13.70 0.48 0.17
C ILE A 143 12.49 0.84 -0.69
N ILE A 144 11.46 1.43 -0.10
CA ILE A 144 10.26 1.88 -0.83
C ILE A 144 10.62 2.89 -1.92
N ARG A 145 11.46 3.85 -1.63
CA ARG A 145 11.92 4.83 -2.64
C ARG A 145 12.57 4.15 -3.83
N ASN A 146 13.36 3.10 -3.60
CA ASN A 146 13.97 2.31 -4.66
C ASN A 146 12.94 1.45 -5.42
N LEU A 147 11.89 0.96 -4.75
CA LEU A 147 10.81 0.20 -5.36
C LEU A 147 9.84 1.07 -6.18
N LEU A 148 9.79 2.36 -5.90
CA LEU A 148 8.98 3.33 -6.64
C LEU A 148 9.61 3.74 -7.98
N LEU A 149 10.89 3.56 -8.12
CA LEU A 149 11.63 3.79 -9.35
C LEU A 149 11.50 2.60 -10.28
#